data_da5b1b7bee35dd6bde4c67317fda444c
#
_entry.id   da5b1b7bee35dd6bde4c67317fda444c
#
_cell.length_a   1.000
_cell.length_b   1.000
_cell.length_c   1.000
_cell.angle_alpha   90.00
_cell.angle_beta   90.00
_cell.angle_gamma   90.00
#
_symmetry.space_group_name_H-M   'P 1'
#
loop_
_entity.id
_entity.type
_entity.pdbx_description
1 polymer ?
#
loop_
_entity_poly.entity_id
_entity_poly.type
_entity_poly.pdbx_seq_one_letter_code
_entity_poly.pdbx_strand_id
1 'polypeptide(L)'
;MSEEDLERYESDVELQIYREYRDVLPMFKFVIETERRFYLANAVELNTREAGGSVYFELRLEDAWVWDMYRPARFLENVRVLTFRDVNVEELEHPELQPPDADEA
;
A
#
# COMPACT_ATOMS: atom_id res chain seq x y z
N MET A 1 -24.13 10.55 19.41
CA MET A 1 -22.66 10.66 19.44
C MET A 1 -22.28 12.10 19.15
N SER A 2 -21.44 12.69 19.96
CA SER A 2 -20.99 14.06 19.74
C SER A 2 -19.88 14.13 18.70
N GLU A 3 -19.58 15.34 18.22
CA GLU A 3 -18.47 15.52 17.29
C GLU A 3 -17.14 15.13 17.93
N GLU A 4 -16.96 15.40 19.21
CA GLU A 4 -15.75 15.02 19.93
C GLU A 4 -15.57 13.51 19.98
N ASP A 5 -16.64 12.77 20.18
CA ASP A 5 -16.58 11.31 20.23
C ASP A 5 -16.25 10.73 18.86
N LEU A 6 -16.80 11.32 17.80
CA LEU A 6 -16.53 10.90 16.45
C LEU A 6 -15.07 11.18 16.05
N GLU A 7 -14.58 12.37 16.36
CA GLU A 7 -13.19 12.74 16.09
C GLU A 7 -12.22 11.84 16.84
N ARG A 8 -12.52 11.53 18.07
CA ARG A 8 -11.69 10.65 18.88
C ARG A 8 -11.66 9.24 18.29
N TYR A 9 -12.80 8.75 17.84
CA TYR A 9 -12.90 7.44 17.22
C TYR A 9 -12.06 7.39 15.93
N GLU A 10 -12.18 8.41 15.08
CA GLU A 10 -11.42 8.46 13.84
C GLU A 10 -9.92 8.54 14.11
N SER A 11 -9.51 9.33 15.08
CA SER A 11 -8.10 9.45 15.46
C SER A 11 -7.55 8.13 15.97
N ASP A 12 -8.33 7.40 16.75
CA ASP A 12 -7.91 6.10 17.28
C ASP A 12 -7.75 5.07 16.15
N VAL A 13 -8.67 5.08 15.18
CA VAL A 13 -8.60 4.18 14.03
C VAL A 13 -7.40 4.52 13.14
N GLU A 14 -7.14 5.80 12.91
CA GLU A 14 -5.97 6.24 12.15
C GLU A 14 -4.67 5.84 12.83
N LEU A 15 -4.59 5.99 14.14
CA LEU A 15 -3.41 5.60 14.88
C LEU A 15 -3.20 4.09 14.81
N GLN A 16 -4.26 3.33 14.84
CA GLN A 16 -4.21 1.88 14.77
C GLN A 16 -3.66 1.41 13.43
N ILE A 17 -4.15 1.98 12.33
CA ILE A 17 -3.66 1.60 11.00
C ILE A 17 -2.22 2.06 10.78
N TYR A 18 -1.84 3.20 11.34
CA TYR A 18 -0.47 3.68 11.26
C TYR A 18 0.49 2.72 11.96
N ARG A 19 0.09 2.22 13.12
CA ARG A 19 0.89 1.23 13.86
C ARG A 19 1.00 -0.07 13.08
N GLU A 20 -0.09 -0.51 12.49
CA GLU A 20 -0.09 -1.70 11.64
C GLU A 20 0.83 -1.51 10.45
N TYR A 21 0.73 -0.37 9.77
CA TYR A 21 1.60 -0.04 8.65
C TYR A 21 3.08 -0.11 9.04
N ARG A 22 3.43 0.49 10.15
CA ARG A 22 4.80 0.47 10.65
C ARG A 22 5.30 -0.94 10.88
N ASP A 23 4.43 -1.80 11.41
CA ASP A 23 4.79 -3.18 11.71
C ASP A 23 4.90 -4.06 10.46
N VAL A 24 4.07 -3.80 9.45
CA VAL A 24 4.07 -4.64 8.24
C VAL A 24 5.03 -4.14 7.16
N LEU A 25 5.42 -2.87 7.21
CA LEU A 25 6.29 -2.28 6.18
C LEU A 25 7.54 -3.12 5.88
N PRO A 26 8.28 -3.63 6.87
CA PRO A 26 9.47 -4.44 6.58
C PRO A 26 9.17 -5.77 5.88
N MET A 27 7.92 -6.19 5.83
CA MET A 27 7.52 -7.45 5.21
C MET A 27 7.32 -7.32 3.71
N PHE A 28 7.32 -6.11 3.17
CA PHE A 28 6.97 -5.86 1.78
C PHE A 28 8.12 -5.22 1.01
N LYS A 29 8.13 -5.47 -0.30
CA LYS A 29 9.20 -5.00 -1.19
C LYS A 29 8.85 -3.72 -1.94
N PHE A 30 7.56 -3.46 -2.14
CA PHE A 30 7.11 -2.36 -2.98
C PHE A 30 6.07 -1.51 -2.28
N VAL A 31 6.13 -0.21 -2.55
CA VAL A 31 5.10 0.77 -2.20
C VAL A 31 4.41 1.18 -3.49
N ILE A 32 3.10 1.15 -3.49
CA ILE A 32 2.30 1.55 -4.63
C ILE A 32 1.35 2.66 -4.20
N GLU A 33 1.44 3.80 -4.87
CA GLU A 33 0.56 4.92 -4.61
C GLU A 33 -0.29 5.19 -5.83
N THR A 34 -1.60 5.23 -5.64
CA THR A 34 -2.54 5.69 -6.64
C THR A 34 -3.22 6.95 -6.14
N GLU A 35 -4.06 7.57 -6.95
CA GLU A 35 -4.77 8.77 -6.51
C GLU A 35 -5.67 8.53 -5.31
N ARG A 36 -6.05 7.29 -5.04
CA ARG A 36 -7.02 6.96 -3.98
C ARG A 36 -6.49 6.10 -2.85
N ARG A 37 -5.49 5.28 -3.14
CA ARG A 37 -5.06 4.26 -2.19
C ARG A 37 -3.56 4.12 -2.17
N PHE A 38 -3.11 3.65 -1.06
CA PHE A 38 -1.72 3.32 -0.81
C PHE A 38 -1.64 1.82 -0.53
N TYR A 39 -0.72 1.15 -1.18
CA TYR A 39 -0.54 -0.30 -1.04
C TYR A 39 0.91 -0.63 -0.74
N LEU A 40 1.10 -1.72 -0.03
CA LEU A 40 2.38 -2.43 0.04
C LEU A 40 2.18 -3.75 -0.67
N ALA A 41 3.20 -4.26 -1.35
CA ALA A 41 3.10 -5.54 -2.02
C ALA A 41 4.46 -6.19 -2.16
N ASN A 42 4.47 -7.51 -2.34
CA ASN A 42 5.70 -8.26 -2.59
C ASN A 42 5.91 -8.55 -4.07
N ALA A 43 4.89 -8.39 -4.90
CA ALA A 43 5.04 -8.48 -6.34
C ALA A 43 4.08 -7.48 -7.01
N VAL A 44 4.57 -6.83 -8.04
CA VAL A 44 3.82 -5.81 -8.78
C VAL A 44 4.02 -6.03 -10.26
N GLU A 45 2.91 -6.08 -10.99
CA GLU A 45 2.91 -6.06 -12.45
C GLU A 45 2.13 -4.83 -12.89
N LEU A 46 2.76 -3.95 -13.65
CA LEU A 46 2.15 -2.72 -14.13
C LEU A 46 1.98 -2.81 -15.65
N ASN A 47 0.77 -2.69 -16.11
CA ASN A 47 0.43 -2.70 -17.53
C ASN A 47 -0.33 -1.45 -17.91
N THR A 48 -0.03 -0.92 -19.09
CA THR A 48 -0.80 0.16 -19.68
C THR A 48 -1.86 -0.46 -20.56
N ARG A 49 -3.10 -0.03 -20.38
CA ARG A 49 -4.26 -0.52 -21.13
C ARG A 49 -4.96 0.62 -21.83
N GLU A 50 -5.74 0.29 -22.81
CA GLU A 50 -6.55 1.25 -23.53
C GLU A 50 -7.97 0.72 -23.68
N ALA A 51 -8.95 1.59 -23.41
CA ALA A 51 -10.35 1.28 -23.59
C ALA A 51 -11.09 2.54 -24.02
N GLY A 52 -11.82 2.45 -25.15
CA GLY A 52 -12.61 3.57 -25.63
C GLY A 52 -11.83 4.84 -25.90
N GLY A 53 -10.58 4.73 -26.32
CA GLY A 53 -9.73 5.88 -26.57
C GLY A 53 -9.06 6.47 -25.35
N SER A 54 -9.31 5.89 -24.18
CA SER A 54 -8.69 6.33 -22.93
C SER A 54 -7.65 5.32 -22.47
N VAL A 55 -6.54 5.85 -21.97
CA VAL A 55 -5.46 5.03 -21.44
C VAL A 55 -5.64 4.93 -19.91
N TYR A 56 -5.43 3.74 -19.39
CA TYR A 56 -5.43 3.51 -17.95
C TYR A 56 -4.35 2.51 -17.57
N PHE A 57 -4.06 2.43 -16.29
CA PHE A 57 -3.08 1.50 -15.77
C PHE A 57 -3.76 0.36 -15.02
N GLU A 58 -3.27 -0.84 -15.26
CA GLU A 58 -3.67 -2.02 -14.54
C GLU A 58 -2.49 -2.50 -13.72
N LEU A 59 -2.69 -2.60 -12.41
CA LEU A 59 -1.69 -3.15 -11.51
C LEU A 59 -2.20 -4.49 -11.00
N ARG A 60 -1.33 -5.46 -10.99
CA ARG A 60 -1.58 -6.74 -10.34
C ARG A 60 -0.61 -6.86 -9.19
N LEU A 61 -1.14 -6.91 -7.99
CA LEU A 61 -0.36 -6.99 -6.77
C LEU A 61 -0.53 -8.37 -6.17
N GLU A 62 0.56 -8.96 -5.74
CA GLU A 62 0.53 -10.21 -5.01
C GLU A 62 1.07 -9.99 -3.62
N ASP A 63 0.44 -10.63 -2.66
CA ASP A 63 0.83 -10.56 -1.26
C ASP A 63 0.91 -9.10 -0.84
N ALA A 64 -0.25 -8.46 -0.72
CA ALA A 64 -0.37 -7.03 -0.55
C ALA A 64 -1.06 -6.64 0.75
N TRP A 65 -0.82 -5.40 1.14
CA TRP A 65 -1.49 -4.75 2.26
C TRP A 65 -2.00 -3.39 1.78
N VAL A 66 -3.24 -3.04 2.12
CA VAL A 66 -3.83 -1.79 1.66
C VAL A 66 -4.09 -0.86 2.83
N TRP A 67 -3.73 0.41 2.66
CA TRP A 67 -4.05 1.44 3.63
C TRP A 67 -5.50 1.87 3.42
N ASP A 68 -6.39 1.25 4.15
CA ASP A 68 -7.82 1.56 4.15
C ASP A 68 -8.38 1.19 5.50
N MET A 69 -8.55 2.19 6.35
CA MET A 69 -8.94 1.97 7.74
C MET A 69 -10.36 1.42 7.90
N TYR A 70 -11.17 1.51 6.86
CA TYR A 70 -12.55 1.01 6.91
C TYR A 70 -12.68 -0.39 6.32
N ARG A 71 -11.61 -0.93 5.79
CA ARG A 71 -11.63 -2.25 5.18
C ARG A 71 -11.47 -3.33 6.24
N PRO A 72 -12.35 -4.36 6.25
CA PRO A 72 -12.24 -5.41 7.27
C PRO A 72 -11.00 -6.27 7.12
N ALA A 73 -10.52 -6.46 5.91
CA ALA A 73 -9.28 -7.20 5.67
C ALA A 73 -8.32 -6.37 4.84
N ARG A 74 -7.18 -6.02 5.41
CA ARG A 74 -6.16 -5.22 4.73
C ARG A 74 -5.09 -6.04 4.05
N PHE A 75 -4.96 -7.32 4.41
CA PHE A 75 -4.03 -8.24 3.75
C PHE A 75 -4.74 -8.93 2.60
N LEU A 76 -4.16 -8.87 1.42
CA LEU A 76 -4.76 -9.39 0.19
C LEU A 76 -3.74 -10.28 -0.51
N GLU A 77 -4.14 -11.49 -0.86
CA GLU A 77 -3.25 -12.41 -1.58
C GLU A 77 -3.00 -11.93 -3.00
N ASN A 78 -4.07 -11.50 -3.67
CA ASN A 78 -4.01 -10.99 -5.03
C ASN A 78 -5.01 -9.86 -5.16
N VAL A 79 -4.59 -8.78 -5.76
CA VAL A 79 -5.48 -7.68 -6.05
C VAL A 79 -5.15 -7.07 -7.39
N ARG A 80 -6.20 -6.75 -8.14
CA ARG A 80 -6.09 -6.06 -9.41
C ARG A 80 -6.61 -4.64 -9.21
N VAL A 81 -5.77 -3.67 -9.50
CA VAL A 81 -6.09 -2.26 -9.32
C VAL A 81 -6.11 -1.59 -10.67
N LEU A 82 -7.17 -0.84 -10.94
CA LEU A 82 -7.28 -0.02 -12.15
C LEU A 82 -7.22 1.43 -11.73
N THR A 83 -6.36 2.19 -12.37
CA THR A 83 -6.25 3.62 -12.11
C THR A 83 -6.15 4.38 -13.43
N PHE A 84 -6.87 5.50 -13.49
CA PHE A 84 -6.97 6.30 -14.71
C PHE A 84 -6.11 7.56 -14.66
N ARG A 85 -5.39 7.74 -13.57
CA ARG A 85 -4.51 8.87 -13.36
C ARG A 85 -3.12 8.37 -13.00
N ASP A 86 -2.49 9.01 -12.05
CA ASP A 86 -1.12 8.71 -11.69
C ASP A 86 -1.02 7.43 -10.87
N VAL A 87 0.05 6.70 -11.12
CA VAL A 87 0.44 5.59 -10.29
C VAL A 87 1.95 5.71 -10.04
N ASN A 88 2.35 5.51 -8.80
CA ASN A 88 3.76 5.50 -8.41
C ASN A 88 4.09 4.17 -7.76
N VAL A 89 5.14 3.53 -8.23
CA VAL A 89 5.63 2.28 -7.67
C VAL A 89 7.08 2.48 -7.27
N GLU A 90 7.37 2.21 -6.01
CA GLU A 90 8.73 2.29 -5.49
C GLU A 90 9.14 0.94 -4.92
N GLU A 91 10.36 0.55 -5.21
CA GLU A 91 10.95 -0.62 -4.57
C GLU A 91 11.62 -0.17 -3.28
N LEU A 92 11.28 -0.83 -2.20
CA LEU A 92 11.77 -0.45 -0.88
C LEU A 92 13.12 -1.09 -0.60
N GLU A 93 13.98 -0.32 0.05
CA GLU A 93 15.18 -0.82 0.66
C GLU A 93 14.88 -1.02 2.13
N HIS A 94 15.30 -2.16 2.68
CA HIS A 94 15.10 -2.47 4.09
C HIS A 94 16.45 -2.67 4.77
N PRO A 95 17.15 -1.57 5.07
CA PRO A 95 18.48 -1.67 5.69
C PRO A 95 18.48 -2.49 6.98
N GLU A 96 17.39 -2.41 7.72
CA GLU A 96 17.23 -3.14 8.98
C GLU A 96 17.19 -4.65 8.81
N LEU A 97 16.92 -5.13 7.59
CA LEU A 97 16.90 -6.56 7.27
C LEU A 97 18.23 -7.06 6.73
N GLN A 98 19.17 -6.17 6.49
CA GLN A 98 20.48 -6.52 5.97
C GLN A 98 21.41 -6.81 7.13
N PRO A 99 22.24 -7.85 7.02
CA PRO A 99 23.26 -8.07 8.04
C PRO A 99 24.21 -6.88 8.11
N PRO A 100 24.69 -6.49 9.30
CA PRO A 100 25.64 -5.38 9.41
C PRO A 100 26.87 -5.55 8.55
N ASP A 101 27.30 -6.78 8.37
CA ASP A 101 28.49 -7.10 7.58
C ASP A 101 28.33 -6.84 6.09
N ALA A 102 27.09 -6.83 5.61
CA ALA A 102 26.82 -6.58 4.19
C ALA A 102 27.19 -5.16 3.77
N ASP A 103 27.08 -4.23 4.69
CA ASP A 103 27.39 -2.83 4.42
C ASP A 103 28.90 -2.55 4.48
N GLU A 104 29.63 -3.41 5.14
CA GLU A 104 31.08 -3.27 5.31
C GLU A 104 31.87 -3.92 4.18
N ALA A 105 31.18 -4.71 3.40
CA ALA A 105 31.81 -5.47 2.32
C ALA A 105 32.16 -4.62 1.09
#